data_4c3326cd9b022830803956c4a6d9e711
#
_entry.id   4c3326cd9b022830803956c4a6d9e711
#
_cell.length_a   1.000
_cell.length_b   1.000
_cell.length_c   1.000
_cell.angle_alpha   90.00
_cell.angle_beta   90.00
_cell.angle_gamma   90.00
#
_symmetry.space_group_name_H-M   'P 1'
#
loop_
_entity.id
_entity.type
_entity.pdbx_description
1 polymer ?
#
loop_
_entity_poly.entity_id
_entity_poly.type
_entity_poly.pdbx_seq_one_letter_code
_entity_poly.pdbx_strand_id
1 'polypeptide(L)'
;MFESLTDKLQSVFDRLATKGKLTENDVNAAMREVRLALLEADVNYKVVKDFVERVKTRAVGVEVMQSLTPAQQVVKIVNEELIELLGKPAPLNTSGQPPHVIMLVGLQGAGKTTMAAKLALRLKKNGQRPLLVAADIYRPAAIKQLEVLGSQVDVPVFTLGTQTPASTIAKDALKQAREKAYNVVIVDTAGRLQIDDALMQELEQVRMVTRPADILLVVDAMTGQEAVNVAEGFNTRVPLTGLIMTKIDGDARGGAALSVREVTGVPIKFLGTGEKLPDLEPFDPERLAGRILGMGDVLTLIERAQENISEADAAAMEKRLVEGQFDFEDFLDQLKQVKRLGPISDILGMIPGMNRMVKDIDPMMAQDSLKKTEAIISSMTVHERRNPDVLNASRRRRIAAGSGTTVQDVNQLVKQFREMQKMMKQLGIMGRGKKKNKKGRGGMPGQRGGMLPSGLSDLFGGR
;
A
#
# COMPACT_ATOMS: atom_id res chain seq x y z
N MET A 1 8.41 -0.77 3.97
CA MET A 1 8.40 0.46 3.14
C MET A 1 8.81 1.64 4.01
N PHE A 2 9.91 2.29 3.73
CA PHE A 2 10.43 3.51 4.41
C PHE A 2 10.71 3.39 5.93
N GLU A 3 10.82 2.20 6.48
CA GLU A 3 10.91 1.97 7.94
C GLU A 3 12.05 2.76 8.60
N SER A 4 13.25 2.76 7.99
CA SER A 4 14.40 3.48 8.53
C SER A 4 14.17 5.00 8.58
N LEU A 5 13.57 5.59 7.54
CA LEU A 5 13.26 7.02 7.50
C LEU A 5 12.14 7.36 8.49
N THR A 6 11.07 6.56 8.48
CA THR A 6 9.90 6.73 9.36
C THR A 6 10.32 6.74 10.83
N ASP A 7 11.12 5.76 11.27
CA ASP A 7 11.57 5.66 12.66
C ASP A 7 12.37 6.87 13.11
N LYS A 8 13.26 7.36 12.25
CA LYS A 8 14.08 8.54 12.54
C LYS A 8 13.22 9.80 12.66
N LEU A 9 12.31 10.01 11.70
CA LEU A 9 11.41 11.16 11.73
C LEU A 9 10.49 11.13 12.94
N GLN A 10 9.91 9.99 13.27
CA GLN A 10 9.07 9.83 14.47
C GLN A 10 9.86 10.12 15.75
N SER A 11 11.09 9.62 15.86
CA SER A 11 11.96 9.90 17.03
C SER A 11 12.20 11.40 17.22
N VAL A 12 12.39 12.16 16.13
CA VAL A 12 12.56 13.62 16.18
C VAL A 12 11.27 14.28 16.65
N PHE A 13 10.12 13.90 16.10
CA PHE A 13 8.82 14.49 16.44
C PHE A 13 8.38 14.15 17.86
N ASP A 14 8.61 12.95 18.34
CA ASP A 14 8.35 12.57 19.74
C ASP A 14 9.11 13.45 20.71
N ARG A 15 10.39 13.72 20.43
CA ARG A 15 11.20 14.64 21.28
C ARG A 15 10.68 16.07 21.24
N LEU A 16 10.18 16.54 20.10
CA LEU A 16 9.52 17.83 20.04
C LEU A 16 8.22 17.84 20.85
N ALA A 17 7.43 16.76 20.80
CA ALA A 17 6.16 16.65 21.49
C ALA A 17 6.29 16.64 23.02
N THR A 18 7.44 16.20 23.58
CA THR A 18 7.71 16.28 25.02
C THR A 18 7.93 17.69 25.54
N LYS A 19 8.18 18.67 24.64
CA LYS A 19 8.39 20.08 25.00
C LYS A 19 7.06 20.83 24.94
N GLY A 20 6.59 21.33 26.04
CA GLY A 20 5.32 22.08 26.14
C GLY A 20 5.31 23.40 25.35
N LYS A 21 6.47 24.07 25.27
CA LYS A 21 6.72 25.24 24.44
C LYS A 21 7.93 24.99 23.57
N LEU A 22 7.88 25.39 22.31
CA LEU A 22 9.01 25.32 21.39
C LEU A 22 9.70 26.68 21.29
N THR A 23 11.00 26.67 21.21
CA THR A 23 11.81 27.83 20.84
C THR A 23 12.33 27.65 19.41
N GLU A 24 12.76 28.75 18.78
CA GLU A 24 13.41 28.69 17.48
C GLU A 24 14.62 27.73 17.46
N ASN A 25 15.38 27.68 18.57
CA ASN A 25 16.50 26.75 18.71
C ASN A 25 16.04 25.28 18.71
N ASP A 26 14.87 24.98 19.29
CA ASP A 26 14.31 23.62 19.29
C ASP A 26 13.90 23.19 17.89
N VAL A 27 13.24 24.09 17.15
CA VAL A 27 12.89 23.85 15.74
C VAL A 27 14.16 23.67 14.89
N ASN A 28 15.14 24.52 15.05
CA ASN A 28 16.41 24.42 14.34
C ASN A 28 17.16 23.12 14.64
N ALA A 29 17.15 22.66 15.89
CA ALA A 29 17.75 21.38 16.28
C ALA A 29 17.02 20.21 15.64
N ALA A 30 15.68 20.19 15.69
CA ALA A 30 14.87 19.15 15.07
C ALA A 30 15.08 19.12 13.54
N MET A 31 15.12 20.27 12.87
CA MET A 31 15.35 20.33 11.43
C MET A 31 16.75 19.88 11.01
N ARG A 32 17.76 20.01 11.87
CA ARG A 32 19.08 19.38 11.63
C ARG A 32 18.98 17.85 11.62
N GLU A 33 18.22 17.28 12.53
CA GLU A 33 18.03 15.83 12.61
C GLU A 33 17.17 15.33 11.45
N VAL A 34 16.09 16.04 11.09
CA VAL A 34 15.29 15.74 9.89
C VAL A 34 16.17 15.76 8.63
N ARG A 35 17.05 16.77 8.50
CA ARG A 35 18.03 16.84 7.41
C ARG A 35 18.93 15.60 7.36
N LEU A 36 19.48 15.19 8.51
CA LEU A 36 20.32 13.99 8.57
C LEU A 36 19.54 12.73 8.21
N ALA A 37 18.31 12.58 8.72
CA ALA A 37 17.45 11.45 8.40
C ALA A 37 17.16 11.34 6.90
N LEU A 38 16.86 12.45 6.22
CA LEU A 38 16.62 12.50 4.78
C LEU A 38 17.90 12.19 3.97
N LEU A 39 19.06 12.69 4.39
CA LEU A 39 20.34 12.40 3.72
C LEU A 39 20.73 10.93 3.89
N GLU A 40 20.54 10.34 5.06
CA GLU A 40 20.77 8.92 5.31
C GLU A 40 19.77 8.03 4.57
N ALA A 41 18.59 8.56 4.29
CA ALA A 41 17.60 7.94 3.42
C ALA A 41 17.92 8.08 1.91
N ASP A 42 19.10 8.60 1.57
CA ASP A 42 19.55 8.79 0.19
C ASP A 42 18.67 9.77 -0.62
N VAL A 43 18.11 10.79 0.05
CA VAL A 43 17.42 11.90 -0.63
C VAL A 43 18.47 12.87 -1.22
N ASN A 44 18.21 13.40 -2.41
CA ASN A 44 19.11 14.35 -3.09
C ASN A 44 19.42 15.56 -2.21
N TYR A 45 20.70 15.92 -2.09
CA TYR A 45 21.17 16.99 -1.19
C TYR A 45 20.47 18.34 -1.44
N LYS A 46 20.27 18.74 -2.69
CA LYS A 46 19.59 20.00 -3.04
C LYS A 46 18.14 19.95 -2.57
N VAL A 47 17.45 18.84 -2.83
CA VAL A 47 16.06 18.62 -2.41
C VAL A 47 15.95 18.73 -0.88
N VAL A 48 16.85 18.07 -0.13
CA VAL A 48 16.88 18.14 1.34
C VAL A 48 17.10 19.56 1.83
N LYS A 49 18.04 20.29 1.22
CA LYS A 49 18.34 21.67 1.62
C LYS A 49 17.11 22.55 1.45
N ASP A 50 16.50 22.54 0.28
CA ASP A 50 15.35 23.38 -0.05
C ASP A 50 14.12 23.02 0.79
N PHE A 51 13.88 21.73 1.03
CA PHE A 51 12.83 21.23 1.91
C PHE A 51 13.00 21.74 3.35
N VAL A 52 14.17 21.55 3.94
CA VAL A 52 14.44 21.99 5.32
C VAL A 52 14.32 23.50 5.48
N GLU A 53 14.73 24.26 4.49
CA GLU A 53 14.61 25.73 4.49
C GLU A 53 13.13 26.16 4.46
N ARG A 54 12.29 25.56 3.61
CA ARG A 54 10.84 25.81 3.56
C ARG A 54 10.16 25.49 4.89
N VAL A 55 10.44 24.29 5.43
CA VAL A 55 9.88 23.88 6.73
C VAL A 55 10.28 24.84 7.84
N LYS A 56 11.56 25.24 7.92
CA LYS A 56 12.04 26.18 8.94
C LYS A 56 11.32 27.52 8.86
N THR A 57 11.25 28.11 7.66
CA THR A 57 10.59 29.39 7.45
C THR A 57 9.17 29.39 7.96
N ARG A 58 8.43 28.31 7.74
CA ARG A 58 7.04 28.14 8.20
C ARG A 58 6.95 27.82 9.69
N ALA A 59 7.84 26.96 10.20
CA ALA A 59 7.79 26.47 11.58
C ALA A 59 8.24 27.51 12.62
N VAL A 60 9.04 28.49 12.26
CA VAL A 60 9.49 29.60 13.15
C VAL A 60 8.47 30.75 13.19
N GLY A 61 7.40 30.69 12.38
CA GLY A 61 6.36 31.72 12.38
C GLY A 61 5.68 31.89 13.74
N VAL A 62 5.30 33.14 14.05
CA VAL A 62 4.69 33.55 15.33
C VAL A 62 3.45 32.71 15.68
N GLU A 63 2.63 32.37 14.69
CA GLU A 63 1.42 31.56 14.86
C GLU A 63 1.73 30.15 15.38
N VAL A 64 2.81 29.53 14.91
CA VAL A 64 3.24 28.20 15.36
C VAL A 64 3.81 28.25 16.76
N MET A 65 4.66 29.23 17.03
CA MET A 65 5.33 29.39 18.32
C MET A 65 4.38 29.75 19.47
N GLN A 66 3.26 30.41 19.17
CA GLN A 66 2.21 30.78 20.11
C GLN A 66 1.07 29.76 20.21
N SER A 67 1.10 28.70 19.40
CA SER A 67 0.09 27.64 19.41
C SER A 67 0.09 26.88 20.75
N LEU A 68 -1.09 26.38 21.15
CA LEU A 68 -1.22 25.44 22.27
C LEU A 68 -0.58 24.06 21.99
N THR A 69 -0.35 23.73 20.72
CA THR A 69 0.25 22.46 20.27
C THR A 69 1.34 22.70 19.23
N PRO A 70 2.45 23.41 19.58
CA PRO A 70 3.45 23.82 18.58
C PRO A 70 4.10 22.62 17.87
N ALA A 71 4.38 21.52 18.59
CA ALA A 71 4.98 20.31 18.02
C ALA A 71 4.08 19.70 16.93
N GLN A 72 2.76 19.64 17.16
CA GLN A 72 1.81 19.14 16.16
C GLN A 72 1.76 20.04 14.93
N GLN A 73 1.89 21.35 15.10
CA GLN A 73 1.95 22.29 13.98
C GLN A 73 3.21 22.07 13.13
N VAL A 74 4.37 21.81 13.76
CA VAL A 74 5.61 21.48 13.05
C VAL A 74 5.45 20.20 12.24
N VAL A 75 4.87 19.13 12.82
CA VAL A 75 4.60 17.87 12.11
C VAL A 75 3.66 18.09 10.92
N LYS A 76 2.61 18.90 11.11
CA LYS A 76 1.68 19.28 10.03
C LYS A 76 2.40 19.99 8.89
N ILE A 77 3.26 20.97 9.20
CA ILE A 77 4.06 21.69 8.20
C ILE A 77 4.98 20.74 7.44
N VAL A 78 5.66 19.81 8.14
CA VAL A 78 6.51 18.80 7.50
C VAL A 78 5.69 17.92 6.55
N ASN A 79 4.48 17.51 6.96
CA ASN A 79 3.59 16.72 6.11
C ASN A 79 3.17 17.48 4.84
N GLU A 80 2.77 18.71 4.99
CA GLU A 80 2.37 19.58 3.86
C GLU A 80 3.52 19.78 2.88
N GLU A 81 4.74 20.05 3.39
CA GLU A 81 5.93 20.21 2.55
C GLU A 81 6.36 18.90 1.86
N LEU A 82 6.16 17.75 2.51
CA LEU A 82 6.37 16.44 1.87
C LEU A 82 5.37 16.20 0.74
N ILE A 83 4.10 16.53 0.94
CA ILE A 83 3.07 16.41 -0.10
C ILE A 83 3.41 17.30 -1.29
N GLU A 84 3.84 18.54 -1.03
CA GLU A 84 4.25 19.47 -2.09
C GLU A 84 5.49 18.98 -2.85
N LEU A 85 6.49 18.46 -2.14
CA LEU A 85 7.69 17.83 -2.71
C LEU A 85 7.34 16.65 -3.61
N LEU A 86 6.46 15.76 -3.15
CA LEU A 86 5.97 14.61 -3.90
C LEU A 86 5.12 15.01 -5.10
N GLY A 87 4.42 16.13 -5.03
CA GLY A 87 3.65 16.75 -6.11
C GLY A 87 2.21 16.27 -6.17
N LYS A 88 1.58 16.49 -7.32
CA LYS A 88 0.17 16.16 -7.51
C LYS A 88 0.01 14.79 -8.17
N PRO A 89 -1.10 14.08 -7.90
CA PRO A 89 -1.44 12.87 -8.64
C PRO A 89 -1.52 13.16 -10.14
N ALA A 90 -0.93 12.30 -10.95
CA ALA A 90 -0.94 12.42 -12.40
C ALA A 90 -1.58 11.17 -13.03
N PRO A 91 -2.85 11.21 -13.44
CA PRO A 91 -3.51 10.07 -14.07
C PRO A 91 -2.90 9.77 -15.45
N LEU A 92 -3.22 8.59 -15.98
CA LEU A 92 -2.91 8.26 -17.36
C LEU A 92 -3.66 9.19 -18.31
N ASN A 93 -2.98 9.54 -19.40
CA ASN A 93 -3.60 10.36 -20.45
C ASN A 93 -4.52 9.49 -21.33
N THR A 94 -5.81 9.66 -21.13
CA THR A 94 -6.86 9.00 -21.93
C THR A 94 -7.58 9.96 -22.87
N SER A 95 -6.97 11.13 -23.15
CA SER A 95 -7.54 12.08 -24.08
C SER A 95 -7.37 11.62 -25.54
N GLY A 96 -8.35 11.94 -26.39
CA GLY A 96 -8.33 11.60 -27.82
C GLY A 96 -9.05 10.29 -28.15
N GLN A 97 -8.84 9.81 -29.38
CA GLN A 97 -9.48 8.60 -29.89
C GLN A 97 -8.65 7.35 -29.51
N PRO A 98 -9.28 6.28 -29.03
CA PRO A 98 -8.59 5.01 -28.79
C PRO A 98 -8.10 4.37 -30.12
N PRO A 99 -7.08 3.51 -30.04
CA PRO A 99 -6.44 3.01 -28.83
C PRO A 99 -5.43 3.98 -28.22
N HIS A 100 -5.48 4.17 -26.90
CA HIS A 100 -4.46 4.93 -26.17
C HIS A 100 -3.21 4.08 -25.98
N VAL A 101 -2.06 4.58 -26.41
CA VAL A 101 -0.80 3.84 -26.29
C VAL A 101 -0.05 4.27 -25.05
N ILE A 102 0.36 3.29 -24.27
CA ILE A 102 1.25 3.44 -23.12
C ILE A 102 2.55 2.71 -23.43
N MET A 103 3.64 3.44 -23.52
CA MET A 103 4.96 2.91 -23.79
C MET A 103 5.75 2.79 -22.49
N LEU A 104 6.16 1.59 -22.11
CA LEU A 104 7.00 1.37 -20.92
C LEU A 104 8.47 1.36 -21.34
N VAL A 105 9.27 2.23 -20.73
CA VAL A 105 10.70 2.36 -20.95
C VAL A 105 11.47 2.17 -19.65
N GLY A 106 12.80 1.94 -19.71
CA GLY A 106 13.64 1.80 -18.52
C GLY A 106 14.72 0.75 -18.68
N LEU A 107 15.62 0.68 -17.70
CA LEU A 107 16.74 -0.26 -17.71
C LEU A 107 16.30 -1.72 -17.54
N GLN A 108 17.22 -2.63 -17.83
CA GLN A 108 17.03 -4.05 -17.60
C GLN A 108 16.86 -4.32 -16.09
N GLY A 109 15.92 -5.19 -15.73
CA GLY A 109 15.67 -5.55 -14.32
C GLY A 109 14.79 -4.55 -13.54
N ALA A 110 14.42 -3.40 -14.12
CA ALA A 110 13.54 -2.42 -13.49
C ALA A 110 12.08 -2.92 -13.31
N GLY A 111 11.70 -4.03 -13.97
CA GLY A 111 10.37 -4.63 -13.80
C GLY A 111 9.35 -4.26 -14.89
N LYS A 112 9.75 -3.74 -16.06
CA LYS A 112 8.85 -3.31 -17.14
C LYS A 112 7.80 -4.36 -17.51
N THR A 113 8.22 -5.56 -17.83
CA THR A 113 7.32 -6.67 -18.23
C THR A 113 6.29 -6.99 -17.15
N THR A 114 6.70 -7.00 -15.88
CA THR A 114 5.78 -7.22 -14.76
C THR A 114 4.82 -6.04 -14.60
N MET A 115 5.30 -4.80 -14.73
CA MET A 115 4.47 -3.60 -14.66
C MET A 115 3.50 -3.50 -15.83
N ALA A 116 3.87 -3.96 -17.04
CA ALA A 116 2.96 -4.08 -18.16
C ALA A 116 1.72 -4.93 -17.81
N ALA A 117 1.94 -6.12 -17.24
CA ALA A 117 0.86 -7.02 -16.84
C ALA A 117 0.03 -6.46 -15.66
N LYS A 118 0.67 -5.86 -14.64
CA LYS A 118 -0.03 -5.22 -13.52
C LYS A 118 -0.91 -4.06 -13.98
N LEU A 119 -0.38 -3.22 -14.86
CA LEU A 119 -1.11 -2.09 -15.43
C LEU A 119 -2.28 -2.58 -16.30
N ALA A 120 -2.07 -3.63 -17.11
CA ALA A 120 -3.13 -4.25 -17.90
C ALA A 120 -4.27 -4.80 -17.03
N LEU A 121 -3.94 -5.50 -15.92
CA LEU A 121 -4.92 -6.00 -14.96
C LEU A 121 -5.73 -4.85 -14.34
N ARG A 122 -5.06 -3.79 -13.92
CA ARG A 122 -5.72 -2.62 -13.36
C ARG A 122 -6.67 -1.95 -14.35
N LEU A 123 -6.21 -1.73 -15.58
CA LEU A 123 -7.03 -1.12 -16.63
C LEU A 123 -8.23 -1.99 -16.99
N LYS A 124 -8.05 -3.31 -17.05
CA LYS A 124 -9.14 -4.26 -17.27
C LYS A 124 -10.18 -4.21 -16.15
N LYS A 125 -9.76 -4.15 -14.88
CA LYS A 125 -10.68 -3.96 -13.74
C LYS A 125 -11.48 -2.66 -13.84
N ASN A 126 -10.90 -1.63 -14.45
CA ASN A 126 -11.57 -0.35 -14.71
C ASN A 126 -12.41 -0.34 -16.02
N GLY A 127 -12.72 -1.52 -16.56
CA GLY A 127 -13.58 -1.67 -17.75
C GLY A 127 -12.89 -1.38 -19.09
N GLN A 128 -11.55 -1.20 -19.10
CA GLN A 128 -10.78 -1.04 -20.34
C GLN A 128 -10.50 -2.40 -21.00
N ARG A 129 -10.19 -2.37 -22.30
CA ARG A 129 -9.81 -3.55 -23.09
C ARG A 129 -8.34 -3.43 -23.53
N PRO A 130 -7.39 -3.76 -22.67
CA PRO A 130 -5.95 -3.62 -22.98
C PRO A 130 -5.47 -4.74 -23.92
N LEU A 131 -4.46 -4.38 -24.74
CA LEU A 131 -3.61 -5.29 -25.51
C LEU A 131 -2.16 -5.10 -25.03
N LEU A 132 -1.50 -6.17 -24.64
CA LEU A 132 -0.07 -6.18 -24.34
C LEU A 132 0.74 -6.39 -25.62
N VAL A 133 1.88 -5.71 -25.76
CA VAL A 133 2.75 -5.81 -26.93
C VAL A 133 4.16 -6.14 -26.48
N ALA A 134 4.67 -7.30 -26.91
CA ALA A 134 6.02 -7.77 -26.62
C ALA A 134 7.02 -7.16 -27.62
N ALA A 135 7.61 -6.03 -27.29
CA ALA A 135 8.59 -5.33 -28.11
C ALA A 135 10.03 -5.47 -27.58
N ASP A 136 10.30 -6.30 -26.56
CA ASP A 136 11.66 -6.70 -26.15
C ASP A 136 12.16 -7.85 -27.04
N ILE A 137 12.66 -7.52 -28.21
CA ILE A 137 13.08 -8.50 -29.21
C ILE A 137 14.43 -9.16 -28.91
N TYR A 138 15.21 -8.58 -27.99
CA TYR A 138 16.56 -9.11 -27.65
C TYR A 138 16.50 -10.26 -26.65
N ARG A 139 15.39 -10.44 -25.96
CA ARG A 139 15.23 -11.45 -24.92
C ARG A 139 14.02 -12.35 -25.16
N PRO A 140 14.20 -13.50 -25.82
CA PRO A 140 13.10 -14.46 -26.06
C PRO A 140 12.35 -14.83 -24.77
N ALA A 141 13.07 -14.92 -23.65
CA ALA A 141 12.46 -15.21 -22.34
C ALA A 141 11.52 -14.09 -21.87
N ALA A 142 11.76 -12.83 -22.22
CA ALA A 142 10.87 -11.72 -21.86
C ALA A 142 9.55 -11.78 -22.62
N ILE A 143 9.57 -12.13 -23.90
CA ILE A 143 8.37 -12.36 -24.71
C ILE A 143 7.51 -13.45 -24.05
N LYS A 144 8.12 -14.60 -23.77
CA LYS A 144 7.42 -15.72 -23.10
C LYS A 144 6.90 -15.34 -21.71
N GLN A 145 7.67 -14.56 -20.97
CA GLN A 145 7.23 -14.05 -19.65
C GLN A 145 5.97 -13.17 -19.79
N LEU A 146 5.95 -12.26 -20.77
CA LEU A 146 4.79 -11.41 -21.01
C LEU A 146 3.56 -12.22 -21.44
N GLU A 147 3.75 -13.28 -22.26
CA GLU A 147 2.67 -14.19 -22.65
C GLU A 147 2.07 -14.93 -21.44
N VAL A 148 2.93 -15.45 -20.55
CA VAL A 148 2.48 -16.11 -19.31
C VAL A 148 1.74 -15.13 -18.41
N LEU A 149 2.28 -13.94 -18.20
CA LEU A 149 1.64 -12.90 -17.38
C LEU A 149 0.32 -12.44 -18.02
N GLY A 150 0.28 -12.25 -19.34
CA GLY A 150 -0.94 -11.92 -20.09
C GLY A 150 -2.03 -12.96 -19.88
N SER A 151 -1.68 -14.25 -19.95
CA SER A 151 -2.61 -15.36 -19.70
C SER A 151 -3.12 -15.35 -18.25
N GLN A 152 -2.26 -15.05 -17.25
CA GLN A 152 -2.67 -14.97 -15.85
C GLN A 152 -3.68 -13.84 -15.57
N VAL A 153 -3.56 -12.72 -16.27
CA VAL A 153 -4.48 -11.58 -16.14
C VAL A 153 -5.63 -11.61 -17.15
N ASP A 154 -5.66 -12.65 -18.01
CA ASP A 154 -6.59 -12.81 -19.11
C ASP A 154 -6.64 -11.54 -20.01
N VAL A 155 -5.46 -11.14 -20.47
CA VAL A 155 -5.22 -10.04 -21.40
C VAL A 155 -4.39 -10.57 -22.58
N PRO A 156 -4.81 -10.34 -23.84
CA PRO A 156 -4.08 -10.82 -24.99
C PRO A 156 -2.72 -10.13 -25.14
N VAL A 157 -1.75 -10.91 -25.66
CA VAL A 157 -0.40 -10.44 -25.98
C VAL A 157 -0.19 -10.52 -27.49
N PHE A 158 0.30 -9.43 -28.09
CA PHE A 158 0.73 -9.37 -29.47
C PHE A 158 2.26 -9.50 -29.55
N THR A 159 2.73 -10.39 -30.39
CA THR A 159 4.15 -10.58 -30.69
C THR A 159 4.35 -11.03 -32.15
N LEU A 160 5.49 -10.69 -32.72
CA LEU A 160 5.97 -11.19 -34.01
C LEU A 160 7.33 -11.89 -33.86
N GLY A 161 7.66 -12.28 -32.63
CA GLY A 161 8.92 -12.92 -32.30
C GLY A 161 10.11 -11.95 -32.28
N THR A 162 11.34 -12.50 -32.32
CA THR A 162 12.59 -11.75 -32.12
C THR A 162 13.22 -11.24 -33.42
N GLN A 163 12.72 -11.65 -34.59
CA GLN A 163 13.31 -11.29 -35.88
C GLN A 163 12.70 -10.00 -36.50
N THR A 164 11.63 -9.51 -35.93
CA THR A 164 10.92 -8.33 -36.42
C THR A 164 11.31 -7.12 -35.57
N PRO A 165 11.63 -5.97 -36.18
CA PRO A 165 11.96 -4.74 -35.44
C PRO A 165 10.83 -4.33 -34.47
N ALA A 166 11.15 -3.83 -33.29
CA ALA A 166 10.22 -3.40 -32.26
C ALA A 166 9.20 -2.37 -32.77
N SER A 167 9.64 -1.43 -33.63
CA SER A 167 8.76 -0.42 -34.25
C SER A 167 7.73 -1.04 -35.18
N THR A 168 8.07 -2.11 -35.92
CA THR A 168 7.14 -2.84 -36.77
C THR A 168 6.12 -3.63 -35.93
N ILE A 169 6.57 -4.32 -34.89
CA ILE A 169 5.70 -5.02 -33.93
C ILE A 169 4.68 -4.04 -33.34
N ALA A 170 5.13 -2.89 -32.88
CA ALA A 170 4.27 -1.89 -32.28
C ALA A 170 3.25 -1.30 -33.28
N LYS A 171 3.66 -1.08 -34.52
CA LYS A 171 2.78 -0.60 -35.61
C LYS A 171 1.68 -1.63 -35.93
N ASP A 172 2.04 -2.89 -36.09
CA ASP A 172 1.10 -3.96 -36.43
C ASP A 172 0.16 -4.28 -35.24
N ALA A 173 0.67 -4.17 -34.01
CA ALA A 173 -0.16 -4.25 -32.82
C ALA A 173 -1.24 -3.16 -32.77
N LEU A 174 -0.93 -1.94 -33.18
CA LEU A 174 -1.92 -0.85 -33.28
C LEU A 174 -3.00 -1.13 -34.33
N LYS A 175 -2.61 -1.72 -35.47
CA LYS A 175 -3.57 -2.14 -36.49
C LYS A 175 -4.53 -3.18 -35.91
N GLN A 176 -3.99 -4.24 -35.28
CA GLN A 176 -4.80 -5.26 -34.61
C GLN A 176 -5.70 -4.68 -33.51
N ALA A 177 -5.17 -3.71 -32.72
CA ALA A 177 -5.94 -3.09 -31.66
C ALA A 177 -7.20 -2.38 -32.20
N ARG A 178 -7.08 -1.70 -33.33
CA ARG A 178 -8.22 -1.05 -34.01
C ARG A 178 -9.21 -2.08 -34.55
N GLU A 179 -8.73 -3.12 -35.23
CA GLU A 179 -9.54 -4.18 -35.82
C GLU A 179 -10.35 -4.95 -34.75
N LYS A 180 -9.76 -5.21 -33.59
CA LYS A 180 -10.37 -5.96 -32.50
C LYS A 180 -10.97 -5.09 -31.39
N ALA A 181 -11.02 -3.77 -31.60
CA ALA A 181 -11.56 -2.78 -30.67
C ALA A 181 -10.93 -2.83 -29.27
N TYR A 182 -9.60 -3.05 -29.17
CA TYR A 182 -8.87 -2.78 -27.94
C TYR A 182 -8.71 -1.27 -27.82
N ASN A 183 -8.96 -0.74 -26.61
CA ASN A 183 -8.93 0.71 -26.40
C ASN A 183 -7.64 1.20 -25.71
N VAL A 184 -6.83 0.29 -25.22
CA VAL A 184 -5.49 0.59 -24.67
C VAL A 184 -4.48 -0.40 -25.23
N VAL A 185 -3.29 0.09 -25.57
CA VAL A 185 -2.15 -0.72 -26.02
C VAL A 185 -0.97 -0.42 -25.09
N ILE A 186 -0.43 -1.45 -24.43
CA ILE A 186 0.72 -1.32 -23.54
C ILE A 186 1.92 -1.97 -24.24
N VAL A 187 2.91 -1.17 -24.57
CA VAL A 187 4.13 -1.61 -25.26
C VAL A 187 5.22 -1.85 -24.24
N ASP A 188 5.59 -3.12 -24.04
CA ASP A 188 6.75 -3.53 -23.22
C ASP A 188 8.00 -3.49 -24.07
N THR A 189 8.85 -2.45 -23.92
CA THR A 189 10.04 -2.26 -24.72
C THR A 189 11.26 -2.94 -24.13
N ALA A 190 12.28 -3.13 -24.93
CA ALA A 190 13.57 -3.61 -24.49
C ALA A 190 14.18 -2.74 -23.37
N GLY A 191 14.96 -3.37 -22.50
CA GLY A 191 15.80 -2.67 -21.53
C GLY A 191 17.24 -3.13 -21.69
N ARG A 192 18.18 -2.22 -21.60
CA ARG A 192 19.60 -2.50 -21.52
C ARG A 192 20.13 -2.19 -20.12
N LEU A 193 21.37 -2.63 -19.86
CA LEU A 193 22.03 -2.39 -18.58
C LEU A 193 22.35 -0.90 -18.35
N GLN A 194 22.54 -0.17 -19.45
CA GLN A 194 22.88 1.26 -19.45
C GLN A 194 22.09 2.00 -20.53
N ILE A 195 21.99 3.30 -20.38
CA ILE A 195 21.44 4.19 -21.40
C ILE A 195 22.48 4.33 -22.51
N ASP A 196 22.21 3.78 -23.68
CA ASP A 196 23.04 3.89 -24.85
C ASP A 196 22.26 4.45 -26.07
N ASP A 197 22.98 4.90 -27.09
CA ASP A 197 22.37 5.51 -28.26
C ASP A 197 21.49 4.52 -29.05
N ALA A 198 21.86 3.25 -29.11
CA ALA A 198 21.08 2.24 -29.81
C ALA A 198 19.72 2.00 -29.15
N LEU A 199 19.67 1.93 -27.81
CA LEU A 199 18.41 1.85 -27.07
C LEU A 199 17.55 3.08 -27.34
N MET A 200 18.12 4.27 -27.25
CA MET A 200 17.39 5.52 -27.43
C MET A 200 16.83 5.66 -28.85
N GLN A 201 17.59 5.28 -29.88
CA GLN A 201 17.11 5.26 -31.26
C GLN A 201 15.95 4.29 -31.47
N GLU A 202 16.01 3.09 -30.88
CA GLU A 202 14.92 2.12 -30.94
C GLU A 202 13.65 2.65 -30.27
N LEU A 203 13.78 3.20 -29.06
CA LEU A 203 12.66 3.81 -28.33
C LEU A 203 12.05 4.96 -29.11
N GLU A 204 12.87 5.78 -29.75
CA GLU A 204 12.38 6.88 -30.58
C GLU A 204 11.64 6.38 -31.82
N GLN A 205 12.11 5.33 -32.49
CA GLN A 205 11.41 4.70 -33.62
C GLN A 205 10.04 4.16 -33.18
N VAL A 206 9.96 3.47 -32.05
CA VAL A 206 8.68 2.99 -31.49
C VAL A 206 7.76 4.17 -31.17
N ARG A 207 8.27 5.22 -30.55
CA ARG A 207 7.53 6.45 -30.25
C ARG A 207 6.95 7.12 -31.50
N MET A 208 7.76 7.24 -32.56
CA MET A 208 7.31 7.88 -33.82
C MET A 208 6.15 7.14 -34.46
N VAL A 209 6.18 5.81 -34.49
CA VAL A 209 5.13 5.01 -35.14
C VAL A 209 3.88 4.84 -34.28
N THR A 210 4.02 4.87 -32.96
CA THR A 210 2.90 4.64 -32.03
C THR A 210 2.26 5.92 -31.51
N ARG A 211 3.00 7.03 -31.47
CA ARG A 211 2.57 8.30 -30.87
C ARG A 211 1.91 8.09 -29.51
N PRO A 212 2.65 7.57 -28.53
CA PRO A 212 2.07 7.16 -27.25
C PRO A 212 1.44 8.36 -26.53
N ALA A 213 0.29 8.11 -25.91
CA ALA A 213 -0.35 9.07 -25.01
C ALA A 213 0.42 9.20 -23.70
N ASP A 214 1.06 8.11 -23.27
CA ASP A 214 1.95 8.07 -22.13
C ASP A 214 3.24 7.32 -22.44
N ILE A 215 4.37 7.90 -22.00
CA ILE A 215 5.68 7.26 -21.96
C ILE A 215 6.08 7.16 -20.50
N LEU A 216 6.01 5.96 -19.96
CA LEU A 216 6.23 5.71 -18.54
C LEU A 216 7.60 5.05 -18.33
N LEU A 217 8.48 5.75 -17.61
CA LEU A 217 9.73 5.17 -17.18
C LEU A 217 9.52 4.29 -15.97
N VAL A 218 9.92 3.04 -16.06
CA VAL A 218 9.91 2.08 -14.95
C VAL A 218 11.28 2.10 -14.29
N VAL A 219 11.32 2.48 -13.01
CA VAL A 219 12.55 2.56 -12.21
C VAL A 219 12.44 1.75 -10.94
N ASP A 220 13.56 1.17 -10.50
CA ASP A 220 13.67 0.43 -9.25
C ASP A 220 13.96 1.42 -8.11
N ALA A 221 13.03 1.55 -7.15
CA ALA A 221 13.18 2.47 -6.03
C ALA A 221 14.37 2.12 -5.11
N MET A 222 14.74 0.83 -5.04
CA MET A 222 15.86 0.38 -4.20
C MET A 222 17.22 0.87 -4.68
N THR A 223 17.33 1.33 -5.92
CA THR A 223 18.60 1.88 -6.46
C THR A 223 18.90 3.31 -5.96
N GLY A 224 17.99 3.91 -5.19
CA GLY A 224 18.23 5.23 -4.55
C GLY A 224 18.47 6.33 -5.58
N GLN A 225 19.55 7.09 -5.43
CA GLN A 225 19.88 8.21 -6.34
C GLN A 225 20.16 7.76 -7.77
N GLU A 226 20.53 6.50 -8.00
CA GLU A 226 20.71 6.00 -9.36
C GLU A 226 19.36 5.97 -10.11
N ALA A 227 18.25 5.71 -9.44
CA ALA A 227 16.92 5.84 -10.05
C ALA A 227 16.65 7.29 -10.54
N VAL A 228 17.12 8.27 -9.81
CA VAL A 228 17.01 9.71 -10.19
C VAL A 228 17.86 10.01 -11.41
N ASN A 229 19.12 9.55 -11.42
CA ASN A 229 20.06 9.72 -12.55
C ASN A 229 19.50 9.06 -13.82
N VAL A 230 18.97 7.86 -13.69
CA VAL A 230 18.33 7.14 -14.80
C VAL A 230 17.13 7.93 -15.33
N ALA A 231 16.29 8.47 -14.46
CA ALA A 231 15.13 9.24 -14.86
C ALA A 231 15.53 10.54 -15.59
N GLU A 232 16.56 11.22 -15.12
CA GLU A 232 17.12 12.41 -15.77
C GLU A 232 17.71 12.06 -17.15
N GLY A 233 18.49 10.98 -17.22
CA GLY A 233 19.10 10.51 -18.47
C GLY A 233 18.06 10.12 -19.53
N PHE A 234 16.98 9.44 -19.15
CA PHE A 234 15.88 9.14 -20.06
C PHE A 234 15.13 10.40 -20.47
N ASN A 235 14.81 11.30 -19.53
CA ASN A 235 14.00 12.50 -19.79
C ASN A 235 14.67 13.48 -20.76
N THR A 236 16.00 13.47 -20.84
CA THR A 236 16.74 14.31 -21.81
C THR A 236 16.59 13.82 -23.25
N ARG A 237 16.30 12.53 -23.47
CA ARG A 237 16.24 11.89 -24.79
C ARG A 237 14.83 11.51 -25.21
N VAL A 238 14.01 11.09 -24.26
CA VAL A 238 12.64 10.64 -24.50
C VAL A 238 11.71 11.46 -23.60
N PRO A 239 10.69 12.14 -24.17
CA PRO A 239 9.80 13.00 -23.38
C PRO A 239 8.91 12.14 -22.45
N LEU A 240 9.38 11.93 -21.24
CA LEU A 240 8.66 11.14 -20.25
C LEU A 240 7.38 11.86 -19.80
N THR A 241 6.27 11.14 -19.70
CA THR A 241 5.00 11.67 -19.19
C THR A 241 4.73 11.23 -17.75
N GLY A 242 5.50 10.29 -17.23
CA GLY A 242 5.38 9.81 -15.88
C GLY A 242 6.34 8.67 -15.54
N LEU A 243 6.37 8.33 -14.26
CA LEU A 243 7.21 7.29 -13.69
C LEU A 243 6.34 6.18 -13.07
N ILE A 244 6.83 4.95 -13.16
CA ILE A 244 6.38 3.83 -12.33
C ILE A 244 7.56 3.43 -11.44
N MET A 245 7.43 3.60 -10.14
CA MET A 245 8.44 3.17 -9.18
C MET A 245 8.13 1.75 -8.71
N THR A 246 9.09 0.83 -8.92
CA THR A 246 8.95 -0.58 -8.54
C THR A 246 9.70 -0.88 -7.25
N LYS A 247 9.37 -2.02 -6.65
CA LYS A 247 10.04 -2.54 -5.43
C LYS A 247 10.04 -1.58 -4.25
N ILE A 248 9.01 -0.75 -4.17
CA ILE A 248 8.89 0.25 -3.10
C ILE A 248 8.66 -0.41 -1.73
N ASP A 249 8.12 -1.63 -1.72
CA ASP A 249 7.93 -2.48 -0.54
C ASP A 249 9.26 -2.89 0.10
N GLY A 250 10.31 -3.11 -0.70
CA GLY A 250 11.66 -3.40 -0.26
C GLY A 250 12.50 -2.16 0.07
N ASP A 251 12.04 -0.97 -0.30
CA ASP A 251 12.77 0.27 -0.04
C ASP A 251 12.52 0.79 1.39
N ALA A 252 13.53 0.62 2.23
CA ALA A 252 13.51 1.10 3.62
C ALA A 252 13.86 2.60 3.74
N ARG A 253 14.43 3.22 2.69
CA ARG A 253 14.96 4.58 2.69
C ARG A 253 14.01 5.61 2.07
N GLY A 254 13.50 5.35 0.86
CA GLY A 254 12.56 6.24 0.18
C GLY A 254 13.15 7.42 -0.58
N GLY A 255 14.47 7.52 -0.64
CA GLY A 255 15.16 8.67 -1.20
C GLY A 255 14.87 8.94 -2.67
N ALA A 256 14.75 7.88 -3.48
CA ALA A 256 14.40 8.00 -4.89
C ALA A 256 13.01 8.64 -5.08
N ALA A 257 12.00 8.18 -4.33
CA ALA A 257 10.64 8.69 -4.43
C ALA A 257 10.54 10.18 -4.06
N LEU A 258 11.29 10.61 -3.06
CA LEU A 258 11.34 12.01 -2.61
C LEU A 258 12.14 12.92 -3.55
N SER A 259 13.06 12.37 -4.34
CA SER A 259 13.98 13.17 -5.17
C SER A 259 13.58 13.25 -6.64
N VAL A 260 13.02 12.17 -7.19
CA VAL A 260 12.90 11.98 -8.63
C VAL A 260 12.08 13.07 -9.32
N ARG A 261 10.96 13.45 -8.73
CA ARG A 261 10.10 14.49 -9.31
C ARG A 261 10.75 15.87 -9.25
N GLU A 262 11.34 16.23 -8.11
CA GLU A 262 11.95 17.56 -7.93
C GLU A 262 13.16 17.74 -8.83
N VAL A 263 13.93 16.68 -9.09
CA VAL A 263 15.10 16.74 -9.98
C VAL A 263 14.69 16.73 -11.44
N THR A 264 13.74 15.88 -11.84
CA THR A 264 13.42 15.63 -13.25
C THR A 264 12.21 16.41 -13.77
N GLY A 265 11.35 16.91 -12.88
CA GLY A 265 10.06 17.49 -13.25
C GLY A 265 9.01 16.45 -13.70
N VAL A 266 9.35 15.16 -13.76
CA VAL A 266 8.47 14.09 -14.23
C VAL A 266 7.62 13.54 -13.07
N PRO A 267 6.28 13.50 -13.19
CA PRO A 267 5.42 13.04 -12.11
C PRO A 267 5.49 11.52 -11.94
N ILE A 268 5.38 11.05 -10.69
CA ILE A 268 5.14 9.64 -10.41
C ILE A 268 3.66 9.35 -10.68
N LYS A 269 3.35 8.30 -11.46
CA LYS A 269 1.97 7.88 -11.74
C LYS A 269 1.57 6.64 -10.98
N PHE A 270 2.50 5.70 -10.77
CA PHE A 270 2.22 4.44 -10.09
C PHE A 270 3.37 4.00 -9.18
N LEU A 271 2.99 3.24 -8.14
CA LEU A 271 3.90 2.56 -7.22
C LEU A 271 3.66 1.05 -7.31
N GLY A 272 4.72 0.27 -7.56
CA GLY A 272 4.71 -1.18 -7.40
C GLY A 272 5.04 -1.54 -5.96
N THR A 273 4.03 -2.01 -5.23
CA THR A 273 4.05 -2.20 -3.78
C THR A 273 4.21 -3.65 -3.34
N GLY A 274 4.59 -4.55 -4.25
CA GLY A 274 4.80 -5.96 -3.97
C GLY A 274 5.00 -6.79 -5.24
N GLU A 275 5.12 -8.09 -5.10
CA GLU A 275 5.39 -9.02 -6.21
C GLU A 275 4.12 -9.48 -6.93
N LYS A 276 2.97 -9.50 -6.26
CA LYS A 276 1.70 -10.00 -6.83
C LYS A 276 1.16 -9.07 -7.92
N LEU A 277 0.43 -9.63 -8.87
CA LEU A 277 -0.15 -8.87 -9.99
C LEU A 277 -1.08 -7.71 -9.57
N PRO A 278 -1.86 -7.80 -8.48
CA PRO A 278 -2.65 -6.66 -8.00
C PRO A 278 -1.84 -5.53 -7.34
N ASP A 279 -0.57 -5.78 -6.95
CA ASP A 279 0.24 -4.85 -6.18
C ASP A 279 0.79 -3.72 -7.07
N LEU A 280 -0.12 -2.90 -7.61
CA LEU A 280 0.14 -1.67 -8.34
C LEU A 280 -0.85 -0.61 -7.89
N GLU A 281 -0.37 0.39 -7.18
CA GLU A 281 -1.18 1.49 -6.65
C GLU A 281 -0.98 2.75 -7.52
N PRO A 282 -2.03 3.55 -7.79
CA PRO A 282 -1.83 4.90 -8.31
C PRO A 282 -1.09 5.72 -7.27
N PHE A 283 -0.24 6.62 -7.76
CA PHE A 283 0.51 7.49 -6.87
C PHE A 283 -0.42 8.50 -6.20
N ASP A 284 -0.35 8.53 -4.88
CA ASP A 284 -1.04 9.47 -4.03
C ASP A 284 -0.03 10.11 -3.05
N PRO A 285 0.26 11.41 -3.17
CA PRO A 285 1.26 12.06 -2.35
C PRO A 285 0.87 12.15 -0.88
N GLU A 286 -0.42 12.29 -0.55
CA GLU A 286 -0.88 12.36 0.83
C GLU A 286 -0.69 11.02 1.55
N ARG A 287 -1.02 9.92 0.87
CA ARG A 287 -0.79 8.56 1.39
C ARG A 287 0.69 8.29 1.58
N LEU A 288 1.52 8.66 0.59
CA LEU A 288 2.95 8.41 0.67
C LEU A 288 3.60 9.23 1.78
N ALA A 289 3.26 10.51 1.92
CA ALA A 289 3.72 11.36 3.02
C ALA A 289 3.28 10.81 4.38
N GLY A 290 2.02 10.37 4.50
CA GLY A 290 1.50 9.72 5.71
C GLY A 290 2.27 8.44 6.09
N ARG A 291 2.60 7.59 5.10
CA ARG A 291 3.43 6.39 5.31
C ARG A 291 4.85 6.75 5.78
N ILE A 292 5.49 7.75 5.15
CA ILE A 292 6.83 8.23 5.53
C ILE A 292 6.85 8.80 6.95
N LEU A 293 5.82 9.52 7.36
CA LEU A 293 5.70 10.09 8.71
C LEU A 293 5.21 9.09 9.76
N GLY A 294 4.87 7.86 9.35
CA GLY A 294 4.32 6.84 10.25
C GLY A 294 2.92 7.17 10.78
N MET A 295 2.20 8.05 10.09
CA MET A 295 0.82 8.42 10.42
C MET A 295 -0.19 7.33 9.99
N GLY A 296 0.29 6.24 9.39
CA GLY A 296 -0.53 5.15 8.88
C GLY A 296 -1.11 5.44 7.50
N ASP A 297 -1.83 4.45 6.98
CA ASP A 297 -2.53 4.55 5.69
C ASP A 297 -3.94 3.96 5.82
N VAL A 298 -4.78 4.68 6.55
CA VAL A 298 -6.18 4.26 6.82
C VAL A 298 -6.99 4.15 5.52
N LEU A 299 -6.70 4.98 4.52
CA LEU A 299 -7.42 4.93 3.24
C LEU A 299 -7.15 3.64 2.47
N THR A 300 -5.89 3.22 2.38
CA THR A 300 -5.55 1.92 1.78
C THR A 300 -6.20 0.75 2.54
N LEU A 301 -6.28 0.83 3.86
CA LEU A 301 -6.97 -0.19 4.66
C LEU A 301 -8.46 -0.25 4.34
N ILE A 302 -9.12 0.91 4.23
CA ILE A 302 -10.54 1.01 3.86
C ILE A 302 -10.77 0.48 2.44
N GLU A 303 -9.94 0.85 1.46
CA GLU A 303 -10.05 0.36 0.07
C GLU A 303 -9.87 -1.15 -0.03
N ARG A 304 -8.85 -1.71 0.63
CA ARG A 304 -8.66 -3.17 0.70
C ARG A 304 -9.83 -3.88 1.37
N ALA A 305 -10.42 -3.26 2.40
CA ALA A 305 -11.62 -3.78 3.04
C ALA A 305 -12.82 -3.76 2.09
N GLN A 306 -13.03 -2.67 1.36
CA GLN A 306 -14.12 -2.53 0.39
C GLN A 306 -13.98 -3.48 -0.81
N GLU A 307 -12.77 -3.72 -1.29
CA GLU A 307 -12.52 -4.69 -2.38
C GLU A 307 -12.81 -6.14 -1.97
N ASN A 308 -12.66 -6.48 -0.68
CA ASN A 308 -12.75 -7.85 -0.18
C ASN A 308 -14.03 -8.15 0.61
N ILE A 309 -14.82 -7.14 0.98
CA ILE A 309 -16.07 -7.29 1.75
C ILE A 309 -17.22 -6.75 0.89
N SER A 310 -18.16 -7.63 0.52
CA SER A 310 -19.37 -7.16 -0.15
C SER A 310 -20.26 -6.37 0.82
N GLU A 311 -20.99 -5.37 0.30
CA GLU A 311 -21.95 -4.61 1.12
C GLU A 311 -23.01 -5.52 1.76
N ALA A 312 -23.37 -6.62 1.10
CA ALA A 312 -24.31 -7.62 1.62
C ALA A 312 -23.74 -8.37 2.81
N ASP A 313 -22.45 -8.74 2.78
CA ASP A 313 -21.78 -9.43 3.88
C ASP A 313 -21.60 -8.50 5.09
N ALA A 314 -21.26 -7.23 4.85
CA ALA A 314 -21.14 -6.20 5.90
C ALA A 314 -22.50 -5.96 6.59
N ALA A 315 -23.59 -5.82 5.85
CA ALA A 315 -24.93 -5.62 6.40
C ALA A 315 -25.45 -6.85 7.15
N ALA A 316 -25.19 -8.06 6.64
CA ALA A 316 -25.55 -9.31 7.31
C ALA A 316 -24.81 -9.47 8.65
N MET A 317 -23.55 -9.05 8.68
CA MET A 317 -22.70 -9.11 9.88
C MET A 317 -23.12 -8.06 10.92
N GLU A 318 -23.40 -6.83 10.51
CA GLU A 318 -23.94 -5.79 11.39
C GLU A 318 -25.23 -6.27 12.07
N LYS A 319 -26.13 -6.90 11.30
CA LYS A 319 -27.37 -7.45 11.82
C LYS A 319 -27.14 -8.53 12.87
N ARG A 320 -26.23 -9.50 12.64
CA ARG A 320 -25.89 -10.56 13.62
C ARG A 320 -25.21 -10.02 14.87
N LEU A 321 -24.34 -9.00 14.72
CA LEU A 321 -23.71 -8.30 15.84
C LEU A 321 -24.76 -7.59 16.73
N VAL A 322 -25.74 -6.92 16.11
CA VAL A 322 -26.83 -6.21 16.81
C VAL A 322 -27.77 -7.21 17.50
N GLU A 323 -28.02 -8.39 16.89
CA GLU A 323 -28.87 -9.45 17.46
C GLU A 323 -28.16 -10.25 18.57
N GLY A 324 -26.88 -10.01 18.84
CA GLY A 324 -26.15 -10.69 19.90
C GLY A 324 -25.79 -12.15 19.61
N GLN A 325 -25.80 -12.54 18.35
CA GLN A 325 -25.61 -13.91 17.87
C GLN A 325 -24.19 -14.18 17.37
N PHE A 326 -23.17 -13.45 17.85
CA PHE A 326 -21.79 -13.67 17.43
C PHE A 326 -21.27 -15.01 17.97
N ASP A 327 -20.94 -15.95 17.07
CA ASP A 327 -20.49 -17.31 17.37
C ASP A 327 -19.09 -17.61 16.79
N PHE A 328 -18.59 -18.86 16.95
CA PHE A 328 -17.29 -19.26 16.38
C PHE A 328 -17.31 -19.40 14.87
N GLU A 329 -18.46 -19.56 14.24
CA GLU A 329 -18.58 -19.59 12.78
C GLU A 329 -18.37 -18.17 12.20
N ASP A 330 -19.01 -17.17 12.81
CA ASP A 330 -18.79 -15.76 12.50
C ASP A 330 -17.33 -15.34 12.74
N PHE A 331 -16.73 -15.81 13.84
CA PHE A 331 -15.32 -15.54 14.13
C PHE A 331 -14.36 -16.16 13.12
N LEU A 332 -14.64 -17.38 12.65
CA LEU A 332 -13.86 -18.04 11.60
C LEU A 332 -13.96 -17.30 10.28
N ASP A 333 -15.14 -16.82 9.92
CA ASP A 333 -15.35 -16.07 8.69
C ASP A 333 -14.64 -14.70 8.75
N GLN A 334 -14.63 -14.05 9.91
CA GLN A 334 -13.82 -12.85 10.11
C GLN A 334 -12.32 -13.11 9.96
N LEU A 335 -11.81 -14.20 10.56
CA LEU A 335 -10.40 -14.58 10.40
C LEU A 335 -10.03 -14.80 8.93
N LYS A 336 -10.92 -15.43 8.15
CA LYS A 336 -10.71 -15.61 6.70
C LYS A 336 -10.72 -14.28 5.95
N GLN A 337 -11.61 -13.36 6.32
CA GLN A 337 -11.65 -12.01 5.71
C GLN A 337 -10.37 -11.23 6.03
N VAL A 338 -9.91 -11.23 7.29
CA VAL A 338 -8.64 -10.59 7.68
C VAL A 338 -7.46 -11.19 6.90
N LYS A 339 -7.40 -12.51 6.72
CA LYS A 339 -6.37 -13.15 5.89
C LYS A 339 -6.39 -12.70 4.43
N ARG A 340 -7.54 -12.38 3.87
CA ARG A 340 -7.68 -11.85 2.49
C ARG A 340 -7.14 -10.42 2.36
N LEU A 341 -7.14 -9.63 3.44
CA LEU A 341 -6.59 -8.28 3.47
C LEU A 341 -5.05 -8.25 3.41
N GLY A 342 -4.39 -9.37 3.71
CA GLY A 342 -2.94 -9.51 3.69
C GLY A 342 -2.34 -9.94 5.04
N PRO A 343 -1.01 -9.91 5.18
CA PRO A 343 -0.32 -10.20 6.44
C PRO A 343 -0.78 -9.23 7.55
N ILE A 344 -0.96 -9.75 8.75
CA ILE A 344 -1.42 -8.92 9.90
C ILE A 344 -0.45 -7.80 10.23
N SER A 345 0.86 -8.04 10.06
CA SER A 345 1.89 -7.01 10.21
C SER A 345 1.60 -5.79 9.34
N ASP A 346 1.19 -6.02 8.10
CA ASP A 346 0.91 -4.95 7.14
C ASP A 346 -0.35 -4.18 7.54
N ILE A 347 -1.39 -4.89 7.96
CA ILE A 347 -2.66 -4.29 8.43
C ILE A 347 -2.42 -3.42 9.68
N LEU A 348 -1.68 -3.94 10.66
CA LEU A 348 -1.35 -3.20 11.88
C LEU A 348 -0.46 -1.99 11.58
N GLY A 349 0.47 -2.11 10.61
CA GLY A 349 1.31 -1.00 10.16
C GLY A 349 0.53 0.14 9.49
N MET A 350 -0.67 -0.12 8.96
CA MET A 350 -1.54 0.89 8.36
C MET A 350 -2.36 1.68 9.40
N ILE A 351 -2.42 1.20 10.65
CA ILE A 351 -3.17 1.87 11.71
C ILE A 351 -2.26 2.88 12.41
N PRO A 352 -2.66 4.18 12.48
CA PRO A 352 -1.88 5.20 13.15
C PRO A 352 -1.54 4.85 14.60
N GLY A 353 -0.28 4.96 14.99
CA GLY A 353 0.19 4.71 16.36
C GLY A 353 0.42 3.25 16.73
N MET A 354 0.08 2.26 15.88
CA MET A 354 0.31 0.84 16.15
C MET A 354 1.66 0.31 15.64
N ASN A 355 2.40 1.09 14.86
CA ASN A 355 3.72 0.70 14.31
C ASN A 355 4.73 0.23 15.38
N ARG A 356 4.65 0.75 16.61
CA ARG A 356 5.52 0.32 17.71
C ARG A 356 5.16 -1.07 18.24
N MET A 357 3.86 -1.39 18.30
CA MET A 357 3.39 -2.71 18.76
C MET A 357 3.70 -3.81 17.73
N VAL A 358 3.77 -3.48 16.44
CA VAL A 358 4.11 -4.43 15.37
C VAL A 358 5.55 -4.90 15.48
N LYS A 359 6.48 -4.05 15.94
CA LYS A 359 7.90 -4.41 16.10
C LYS A 359 8.14 -5.46 17.19
N ASP A 360 7.28 -5.51 18.19
CA ASP A 360 7.36 -6.47 19.30
C ASP A 360 6.64 -7.79 18.98
N ILE A 361 5.90 -7.85 17.85
CA ILE A 361 5.17 -9.05 17.43
C ILE A 361 5.99 -9.75 16.33
N ASP A 362 6.49 -10.94 16.63
CA ASP A 362 7.08 -11.80 15.60
C ASP A 362 6.00 -12.17 14.56
N PRO A 363 6.14 -11.75 13.28
CA PRO A 363 5.16 -12.03 12.23
C PRO A 363 4.89 -13.55 12.06
N MET A 364 5.91 -14.36 12.30
CA MET A 364 5.81 -15.82 12.21
C MET A 364 4.96 -16.39 13.35
N MET A 365 5.15 -15.89 14.58
CA MET A 365 4.34 -16.28 15.73
C MET A 365 2.88 -15.84 15.60
N ALA A 366 2.63 -14.65 15.08
CA ALA A 366 1.27 -14.15 14.83
C ALA A 366 0.55 -15.01 13.78
N GLN A 367 1.23 -15.37 12.69
CA GLN A 367 0.66 -16.20 11.64
C GLN A 367 0.39 -17.63 12.12
N ASP A 368 1.27 -18.20 12.93
CA ASP A 368 1.09 -19.55 13.50
C ASP A 368 -0.01 -19.57 14.54
N SER A 369 -0.17 -18.53 15.34
CA SER A 369 -1.29 -18.38 16.28
C SER A 369 -2.64 -18.37 15.55
N LEU A 370 -2.74 -17.67 14.42
CA LEU A 370 -3.94 -17.65 13.59
C LEU A 370 -4.23 -19.00 12.95
N LYS A 371 -3.20 -19.70 12.43
CA LYS A 371 -3.36 -21.05 11.88
C LYS A 371 -3.86 -22.02 12.94
N LYS A 372 -3.32 -21.95 14.17
CA LYS A 372 -3.79 -22.76 15.30
C LYS A 372 -5.25 -22.48 15.65
N THR A 373 -5.62 -21.19 15.73
CA THR A 373 -7.01 -20.77 15.99
C THR A 373 -7.96 -21.30 14.94
N GLU A 374 -7.61 -21.15 13.66
CA GLU A 374 -8.41 -21.68 12.54
C GLU A 374 -8.54 -23.20 12.58
N ALA A 375 -7.46 -23.94 12.90
CA ALA A 375 -7.46 -25.39 13.02
C ALA A 375 -8.37 -25.86 14.18
N ILE A 376 -8.31 -25.17 15.32
CA ILE A 376 -9.17 -25.47 16.48
C ILE A 376 -10.65 -25.29 16.11
N ILE A 377 -11.03 -24.16 15.53
CA ILE A 377 -12.43 -23.88 15.18
C ILE A 377 -12.89 -24.82 14.06
N SER A 378 -12.05 -25.11 13.07
CA SER A 378 -12.36 -26.05 11.98
C SER A 378 -12.59 -27.48 12.51
N SER A 379 -11.92 -27.86 13.59
CA SER A 379 -12.11 -29.17 14.26
C SER A 379 -13.37 -29.26 15.12
N MET A 380 -14.09 -28.16 15.33
CA MET A 380 -15.40 -28.14 15.98
C MET A 380 -16.49 -28.53 14.98
N THR A 381 -17.53 -29.20 15.43
CA THR A 381 -18.75 -29.40 14.64
C THR A 381 -19.50 -28.08 14.49
N VAL A 382 -20.39 -27.99 13.49
CA VAL A 382 -21.21 -26.78 13.27
C VAL A 382 -22.03 -26.44 14.52
N HIS A 383 -22.57 -27.46 15.21
CA HIS A 383 -23.31 -27.27 16.46
C HIS A 383 -22.43 -26.68 17.59
N GLU A 384 -21.17 -27.11 17.70
CA GLU A 384 -20.22 -26.62 18.71
C GLU A 384 -19.73 -25.20 18.40
N ARG A 385 -19.59 -24.82 17.10
CA ARG A 385 -19.26 -23.47 16.69
C ARG A 385 -20.37 -22.49 17.05
N ARG A 386 -21.62 -22.88 16.82
CA ARG A 386 -22.81 -22.04 17.11
C ARG A 386 -23.16 -21.98 18.58
N ASN A 387 -22.81 -23.02 19.37
CA ASN A 387 -23.12 -23.10 20.78
C ASN A 387 -21.88 -23.43 21.62
N PRO A 388 -21.02 -22.43 21.92
CA PRO A 388 -19.78 -22.66 22.68
C PRO A 388 -19.98 -23.25 24.07
N ASP A 389 -21.18 -23.14 24.63
CA ASP A 389 -21.50 -23.65 25.97
C ASP A 389 -21.61 -25.20 26.06
N VAL A 390 -21.75 -25.88 24.93
CA VAL A 390 -21.75 -27.34 24.88
C VAL A 390 -20.36 -27.99 24.96
N LEU A 391 -19.27 -27.16 24.93
CA LEU A 391 -17.88 -27.59 24.93
C LEU A 391 -17.44 -28.13 26.29
N ASN A 392 -17.74 -29.42 26.57
CA ASN A 392 -17.28 -30.13 27.76
C ASN A 392 -15.85 -30.68 27.60
N ALA A 393 -15.29 -31.26 28.65
CA ALA A 393 -13.92 -31.79 28.68
C ALA A 393 -13.63 -32.87 27.61
N SER A 394 -14.59 -33.72 27.29
CA SER A 394 -14.45 -34.78 26.26
C SER A 394 -14.36 -34.14 24.85
N ARG A 395 -15.25 -33.18 24.56
CA ARG A 395 -15.27 -32.48 23.28
C ARG A 395 -13.97 -31.67 23.07
N ARG A 396 -13.49 -30.97 24.12
CA ARG A 396 -12.20 -30.22 24.04
C ARG A 396 -11.03 -31.13 23.76
N ARG A 397 -10.97 -32.35 24.33
CA ARG A 397 -9.93 -33.35 24.02
C ARG A 397 -9.99 -33.79 22.54
N ARG A 398 -11.19 -34.08 22.04
CA ARG A 398 -11.40 -34.44 20.64
C ARG A 398 -10.99 -33.31 19.69
N ILE A 399 -11.38 -32.06 20.00
CA ILE A 399 -11.01 -30.87 19.18
C ILE A 399 -9.50 -30.68 19.19
N ALA A 400 -8.85 -30.79 20.36
CA ALA A 400 -7.39 -30.70 20.46
C ALA A 400 -6.67 -31.75 19.62
N ALA A 401 -7.12 -33.01 19.68
CA ALA A 401 -6.56 -34.08 18.86
C ALA A 401 -6.79 -33.86 17.35
N GLY A 402 -7.97 -33.37 16.94
CA GLY A 402 -8.31 -33.11 15.55
C GLY A 402 -7.58 -31.88 14.95
N SER A 403 -7.24 -30.91 15.77
CA SER A 403 -6.51 -29.67 15.34
C SER A 403 -5.01 -29.78 15.48
N GLY A 404 -4.47 -30.87 16.05
CA GLY A 404 -3.03 -30.97 16.31
C GLY A 404 -2.53 -29.99 17.38
N THR A 405 -3.43 -29.53 18.29
CA THR A 405 -3.14 -28.57 19.36
C THR A 405 -3.33 -29.19 20.73
N THR A 406 -3.02 -28.44 21.79
CA THR A 406 -3.23 -28.92 23.16
C THR A 406 -4.64 -28.58 23.71
N VAL A 407 -5.09 -29.30 24.72
CA VAL A 407 -6.34 -28.94 25.42
C VAL A 407 -6.26 -27.57 26.07
N GLN A 408 -5.05 -27.14 26.43
CA GLN A 408 -4.81 -25.78 26.96
C GLN A 408 -5.09 -24.73 25.92
N ASP A 409 -4.63 -24.91 24.67
CA ASP A 409 -4.89 -23.99 23.54
C ASP A 409 -6.39 -23.85 23.29
N VAL A 410 -7.11 -24.96 23.27
CA VAL A 410 -8.59 -24.97 23.13
C VAL A 410 -9.26 -24.20 24.27
N ASN A 411 -8.82 -24.41 25.53
CA ASN A 411 -9.36 -23.71 26.68
C ASN A 411 -9.10 -22.20 26.61
N GLN A 412 -7.89 -21.80 26.20
CA GLN A 412 -7.51 -20.44 26.06
C GLN A 412 -8.34 -19.71 24.97
N LEU A 413 -8.53 -20.35 23.82
CA LEU A 413 -9.38 -19.81 22.75
C LEU A 413 -10.82 -19.60 23.21
N VAL A 414 -11.42 -20.61 23.89
CA VAL A 414 -12.80 -20.50 24.41
C VAL A 414 -12.91 -19.39 25.46
N LYS A 415 -11.89 -19.21 26.30
CA LYS A 415 -11.86 -18.13 27.30
C LYS A 415 -11.79 -16.76 26.62
N GLN A 416 -10.86 -16.56 25.71
CA GLN A 416 -10.69 -15.32 24.97
C GLN A 416 -11.96 -14.95 24.18
N PHE A 417 -12.58 -15.93 23.54
CA PHE A 417 -13.84 -15.73 22.82
C PHE A 417 -14.97 -15.25 23.75
N ARG A 418 -15.12 -15.84 24.94
CA ARG A 418 -16.10 -15.38 25.91
C ARG A 418 -15.81 -13.99 26.47
N GLU A 419 -14.56 -13.64 26.67
CA GLU A 419 -14.16 -12.30 27.10
C GLU A 419 -14.47 -11.27 26.02
N MET A 420 -14.19 -11.58 24.75
CA MET A 420 -14.57 -10.74 23.61
C MET A 420 -16.10 -10.55 23.53
N GLN A 421 -16.91 -11.60 23.66
CA GLN A 421 -18.37 -11.48 23.69
C GLN A 421 -18.86 -10.56 24.83
N LYS A 422 -18.22 -10.64 26.02
CA LYS A 422 -18.56 -9.76 27.16
C LYS A 422 -18.24 -8.31 26.86
N MET A 423 -17.05 -8.02 26.28
CA MET A 423 -16.67 -6.66 25.89
C MET A 423 -17.59 -6.08 24.84
N MET A 424 -18.00 -6.86 23.84
CA MET A 424 -18.95 -6.44 22.82
C MET A 424 -20.31 -6.10 23.41
N LYS A 425 -20.78 -6.84 24.41
CA LYS A 425 -22.01 -6.52 25.17
C LYS A 425 -21.89 -5.23 25.97
N GLN A 426 -20.74 -4.98 26.60
CA GLN A 426 -20.48 -3.78 27.39
C GLN A 426 -20.39 -2.50 26.55
N LEU A 427 -19.80 -2.60 25.36
CA LEU A 427 -19.70 -1.47 24.41
C LEU A 427 -21.05 -1.08 23.77
N GLY A 428 -22.15 -1.77 24.12
CA GLY A 428 -23.48 -1.48 23.61
C GLY A 428 -23.70 -1.84 22.15
N ILE A 429 -22.76 -2.52 21.53
CA ILE A 429 -22.86 -3.02 20.16
C ILE A 429 -23.91 -4.12 20.05
N MET A 430 -24.11 -4.89 21.15
CA MET A 430 -25.10 -5.98 21.27
C MET A 430 -26.39 -5.58 22.00
N GLY A 431 -26.69 -4.33 22.24
CA GLY A 431 -27.75 -3.94 23.19
C GLY A 431 -28.78 -2.90 22.74
N ARG A 432 -28.93 -2.59 21.45
CA ARG A 432 -29.96 -1.63 21.00
C ARG A 432 -31.30 -2.26 20.58
N GLY A 433 -31.74 -3.27 21.27
CA GLY A 433 -33.01 -3.96 21.01
C GLY A 433 -34.00 -3.92 22.17
N LYS A 434 -34.10 -2.84 22.99
CA LYS A 434 -35.28 -2.54 23.87
C LYS A 434 -35.12 -1.17 24.53
N LYS A 435 -35.51 -0.10 23.88
CA LYS A 435 -35.85 1.16 24.59
C LYS A 435 -37.34 1.25 24.76
N LYS A 436 -37.83 0.93 25.95
CA LYS A 436 -39.05 1.49 26.52
C LYS A 436 -38.78 2.91 27.00
N ASN A 437 -39.64 3.83 26.60
CA ASN A 437 -39.69 5.24 27.01
C ASN A 437 -39.36 5.46 28.47
N LYS A 438 -38.40 6.34 28.78
CA LYS A 438 -38.46 7.23 29.95
C LYS A 438 -37.84 8.58 29.60
N LYS A 439 -38.66 9.61 29.61
CA LYS A 439 -38.28 11.04 29.55
C LYS A 439 -37.47 11.40 30.80
N GLY A 440 -36.40 12.19 30.66
CA GLY A 440 -35.70 12.79 31.78
C GLY A 440 -34.38 13.46 31.39
N ARG A 441 -34.41 14.77 31.23
CA ARG A 441 -33.40 15.85 31.47
C ARG A 441 -31.89 15.51 31.51
N GLY A 442 -31.13 16.13 30.60
CA GLY A 442 -30.03 17.09 30.90
C GLY A 442 -28.69 16.52 31.30
N GLY A 443 -27.64 16.77 30.48
CA GLY A 443 -26.26 16.65 30.88
C GLY A 443 -25.35 16.25 29.72
N MET A 444 -24.56 17.18 29.20
CA MET A 444 -23.43 16.90 28.31
C MET A 444 -22.36 16.11 29.04
N PRO A 445 -21.72 15.10 28.41
CA PRO A 445 -20.40 14.63 28.82
C PRO A 445 -19.36 14.91 27.76
N GLY A 446 -18.23 15.40 28.25
CA GLY A 446 -17.05 15.74 27.50
C GLY A 446 -16.36 14.54 26.83
N GLN A 447 -15.56 14.88 25.84
CA GLN A 447 -14.64 14.03 25.12
C GLN A 447 -13.75 13.20 26.07
N ARG A 448 -13.77 11.88 25.89
CA ARG A 448 -12.71 10.99 26.39
C ARG A 448 -12.18 10.21 25.19
N GLY A 449 -10.87 10.32 25.00
CA GLY A 449 -10.10 9.64 23.96
C GLY A 449 -10.32 8.12 23.98
N GLY A 450 -10.43 7.53 22.79
CA GLY A 450 -10.62 6.11 22.60
C GLY A 450 -9.36 5.32 23.00
N MET A 451 -9.45 4.62 24.12
CA MET A 451 -8.53 3.53 24.47
C MET A 451 -9.06 2.24 23.83
N LEU A 452 -8.27 1.60 23.00
CA LEU A 452 -8.52 0.24 22.53
C LEU A 452 -8.49 -0.74 23.72
N PRO A 453 -9.35 -1.76 23.73
CA PRO A 453 -9.38 -2.73 24.83
C PRO A 453 -8.10 -3.56 24.89
N SER A 454 -7.54 -3.71 26.07
CA SER A 454 -6.32 -4.48 26.38
C SER A 454 -6.38 -6.00 26.04
N GLY A 455 -7.52 -6.50 25.59
CA GLY A 455 -7.69 -7.90 25.22
C GLY A 455 -7.20 -8.31 23.83
N LEU A 456 -6.83 -7.37 22.96
CA LEU A 456 -6.33 -7.69 21.63
C LEU A 456 -4.83 -8.03 21.64
N SER A 457 -4.07 -7.48 22.58
CA SER A 457 -2.64 -7.79 22.74
C SER A 457 -2.39 -9.24 23.18
N ASP A 458 -3.28 -9.82 23.96
CA ASP A 458 -3.17 -11.20 24.47
C ASP A 458 -3.48 -12.26 23.39
N LEU A 459 -4.14 -11.89 22.31
CA LEU A 459 -4.42 -12.75 21.15
C LEU A 459 -3.19 -12.96 20.27
N PHE A 460 -2.21 -12.06 20.34
CA PHE A 460 -1.04 -12.03 19.44
C PHE A 460 0.30 -12.35 20.12
N GLY A 461 0.31 -12.93 21.33
CA GLY A 461 1.51 -13.56 21.87
C GLY A 461 2.28 -12.77 22.94
N GLY A 462 1.62 -12.24 23.91
CA GLY A 462 2.25 -11.74 25.13
C GLY A 462 2.34 -12.85 26.21
N ARG A 463 3.53 -13.46 26.33
CA ARG A 463 4.10 -14.45 27.24
C ARG A 463 3.95 -15.89 26.86
#